data_3c6fd90e77ca88432bbc42bd9e98bea6
#
_entry.id   3c6fd90e77ca88432bbc42bd9e98bea6
#
_cell.length_a   1.000
_cell.length_b   1.000
_cell.length_c   1.000
_cell.angle_alpha   90.00
_cell.angle_beta   90.00
_cell.angle_gamma   90.00
#
_symmetry.space_group_name_H-M   'P 1'
#
loop_
_entity.id
_entity.type
_entity.pdbx_description
1 polymer ?
#
loop_
_entity_poly.entity_id
_entity_poly.type
_entity_poly.pdbx_seq_one_letter_code
_entity_poly.pdbx_strand_id
1 'polypeptide(L)'
;MPKLLEPSATWSTAIRDEFTQNQFNPCVGTRLLSQTERVRVWEVRLKPSERLGFHRHVLDYFWVATTPGKARSHQQDGTVVEAAYAAGQTSHLTYGPGEFKIHDQENIGDTELIFTTVEFLDSANPPLPLPDAMAVERQGA
;
A
#
# COMPACT_ATOMS: atom_id res chain seq x y z
N MET A 1 13.77 -7.40 17.98
CA MET A 1 13.70 -7.59 16.52
C MET A 1 12.29 -7.94 16.12
N PRO A 2 11.69 -7.21 15.18
CA PRO A 2 10.39 -7.60 14.66
C PRO A 2 10.48 -8.98 14.00
N LYS A 3 9.45 -9.77 14.22
CA LYS A 3 9.39 -11.09 13.61
C LYS A 3 9.05 -10.97 12.14
N LEU A 4 9.80 -11.65 11.27
CA LEU A 4 9.48 -11.74 9.86
C LEU A 4 8.41 -12.82 9.63
N LEU A 5 7.51 -12.54 8.71
CA LEU A 5 6.53 -13.51 8.25
C LEU A 5 7.11 -14.33 7.10
N GLU A 6 6.67 -15.59 6.99
CA GLU A 6 7.02 -16.43 5.87
C GLU A 6 6.02 -16.22 4.73
N PRO A 7 6.49 -16.05 3.48
CA PRO A 7 5.58 -15.95 2.34
C PRO A 7 4.93 -17.29 2.04
N SER A 8 3.78 -17.24 1.40
CA SER A 8 3.07 -18.45 0.98
C SER A 8 3.97 -19.31 0.07
N ALA A 9 4.02 -20.61 0.34
CA ALA A 9 4.77 -21.54 -0.48
C ALA A 9 4.19 -21.71 -1.89
N THR A 10 2.94 -21.28 -2.10
CA THR A 10 2.26 -21.39 -3.40
C THR A 10 2.61 -20.27 -4.37
N TRP A 11 3.24 -19.20 -3.87
CA TRP A 11 3.64 -18.07 -4.72
C TRP A 11 4.92 -18.40 -5.48
N SER A 12 5.14 -17.70 -6.60
CA SER A 12 6.38 -17.82 -7.36
C SER A 12 7.57 -17.40 -6.49
N THR A 13 8.77 -17.89 -6.85
CA THR A 13 9.99 -17.52 -6.14
C THR A 13 10.20 -16.01 -6.12
N ALA A 14 9.96 -15.34 -7.26
CA ALA A 14 10.13 -13.88 -7.36
C ALA A 14 9.20 -13.14 -6.40
N ILE A 15 7.95 -13.54 -6.32
CA ILE A 15 6.97 -12.92 -5.41
C ILE A 15 7.32 -13.20 -3.95
N ARG A 16 7.75 -14.43 -3.64
CA ARG A 16 8.16 -14.78 -2.27
C ARG A 16 9.38 -13.98 -1.82
N ASP A 17 10.36 -13.81 -2.69
CA ASP A 17 11.57 -13.05 -2.38
C ASP A 17 11.23 -11.57 -2.16
N GLU A 18 10.38 -10.99 -2.99
CA GLU A 18 9.96 -9.61 -2.83
C GLU A 18 9.21 -9.42 -1.50
N PHE A 19 8.29 -10.34 -1.16
CA PHE A 19 7.57 -10.29 0.12
C PHE A 19 8.56 -10.25 1.29
N THR A 20 9.54 -11.14 1.28
CA THR A 20 10.54 -11.22 2.35
C THR A 20 11.33 -9.92 2.47
N GLN A 21 11.72 -9.33 1.35
CA GLN A 21 12.51 -8.10 1.34
C GLN A 21 11.70 -6.87 1.74
N ASN A 22 10.39 -6.86 1.45
CA ASN A 22 9.56 -5.66 1.55
C ASN A 22 8.63 -5.65 2.76
N GLN A 23 8.82 -6.55 3.74
CA GLN A 23 7.89 -6.64 4.88
C GLN A 23 7.76 -5.37 5.70
N PHE A 24 8.73 -4.46 5.64
CA PHE A 24 8.70 -3.19 6.36
C PHE A 24 8.74 -2.00 5.41
N ASN A 25 8.38 -2.20 4.15
CA ASN A 25 8.33 -1.14 3.17
C ASN A 25 7.17 -0.18 3.50
N PRO A 26 7.47 1.10 3.81
CA PRO A 26 6.45 2.09 4.15
C PRO A 26 5.77 2.72 2.95
N CYS A 27 6.24 2.44 1.73
CA CYS A 27 5.78 3.11 0.53
C CYS A 27 4.50 2.44 0.02
N VAL A 28 3.37 2.96 0.49
CA VAL A 28 2.06 2.38 0.20
C VAL A 28 1.44 2.92 -1.08
N GLY A 29 2.20 3.67 -1.87
CA GLY A 29 1.81 4.17 -3.18
C GLY A 29 2.98 4.22 -4.13
N THR A 30 2.70 4.55 -5.38
CA THR A 30 3.74 4.68 -6.41
C THR A 30 4.50 6.00 -6.29
N ARG A 31 3.87 7.01 -5.69
CA ARG A 31 4.48 8.32 -5.49
C ARG A 31 3.91 8.99 -4.24
N LEU A 32 4.79 9.53 -3.41
CA LEU A 32 4.37 10.37 -2.27
C LEU A 32 4.08 11.77 -2.80
N LEU A 33 2.82 12.20 -2.72
CA LEU A 33 2.40 13.50 -3.22
C LEU A 33 2.71 14.62 -2.22
N SER A 34 2.46 14.36 -0.93
CA SER A 34 2.68 15.36 0.11
C SER A 34 2.71 14.71 1.48
N GLN A 35 3.30 15.39 2.43
CA GLN A 35 3.27 15.00 3.83
C GLN A 35 3.13 16.26 4.68
N THR A 36 2.23 16.20 5.66
CA THR A 36 2.09 17.22 6.70
C THR A 36 2.38 16.57 8.05
N GLU A 37 2.17 17.32 9.14
CA GLU A 37 2.28 16.74 10.47
C GLU A 37 1.19 15.70 10.76
N ARG A 38 0.13 15.68 9.97
CA ARG A 38 -1.06 14.86 10.21
C ARG A 38 -1.21 13.70 9.23
N VAL A 39 -0.77 13.88 7.98
CA VAL A 39 -1.07 12.91 6.93
C VAL A 39 0.11 12.73 5.99
N ARG A 40 0.14 11.53 5.38
CA ARG A 40 0.90 11.24 4.16
C ARG A 40 -0.11 11.00 3.04
N VAL A 41 0.06 11.69 1.93
CA VAL A 41 -0.81 11.55 0.76
C VAL A 41 -0.03 10.88 -0.36
N TRP A 42 -0.53 9.74 -0.79
CA TRP A 42 0.10 8.91 -1.83
C TRP A 42 -0.78 8.85 -3.06
N GLU A 43 -0.15 8.74 -4.21
CA GLU A 43 -0.81 8.33 -5.44
C GLU A 43 -0.40 6.89 -5.75
N VAL A 44 -1.39 6.08 -6.11
CA VAL A 44 -1.15 4.79 -6.75
C VAL A 44 -1.56 4.95 -8.21
N ARG A 45 -0.62 4.78 -9.13
CA ARG A 45 -0.89 4.89 -10.56
C ARG A 45 -0.25 3.72 -11.27
N LEU A 46 -1.08 2.83 -11.80
CA LEU A 46 -0.63 1.60 -12.42
C LEU A 46 -1.26 1.48 -13.80
N LYS A 47 -0.44 1.37 -14.82
CA LYS A 47 -0.90 0.98 -16.16
C LYS A 47 -1.27 -0.49 -16.16
N PRO A 48 -2.02 -0.98 -17.16
CA PRO A 48 -2.32 -2.42 -17.24
C PRO A 48 -1.05 -3.26 -17.10
N SER A 49 -1.13 -4.31 -16.29
CA SER A 49 -0.07 -5.25 -15.93
C SER A 49 1.01 -4.72 -14.99
N GLU A 50 0.99 -3.44 -14.63
CA GLU A 50 1.94 -2.91 -13.65
C GLU A 50 1.53 -3.30 -12.23
N ARG A 51 2.54 -3.44 -11.36
CA ARG A 51 2.38 -3.79 -9.95
C ARG A 51 2.98 -2.72 -9.04
N LEU A 52 2.26 -2.44 -7.95
CA LEU A 52 2.84 -1.84 -6.75
C LEU A 52 3.29 -2.99 -5.87
N GLY A 53 4.59 -3.08 -5.59
CA GLY A 53 5.16 -4.17 -4.82
C GLY A 53 4.66 -4.21 -3.38
N PHE A 54 5.05 -5.27 -2.68
CA PHE A 54 4.63 -5.44 -1.28
C PHE A 54 5.05 -4.25 -0.44
N HIS A 55 4.13 -3.83 0.43
CA HIS A 55 4.33 -2.73 1.37
C HIS A 55 3.53 -3.03 2.64
N ARG A 56 3.90 -2.38 3.74
CA ARG A 56 3.26 -2.59 5.04
C ARG A 56 2.45 -1.36 5.43
N HIS A 57 1.18 -1.58 5.71
CA HIS A 57 0.31 -0.59 6.33
C HIS A 57 0.32 -0.80 7.84
N VAL A 58 0.58 0.25 8.60
CA VAL A 58 0.46 0.26 10.07
C VAL A 58 -0.36 1.46 10.54
N LEU A 59 -0.59 2.43 9.66
CA LEU A 59 -1.34 3.65 9.95
C LEU A 59 -2.79 3.48 9.50
N ASP A 60 -3.71 4.11 10.21
CA ASP A 60 -5.07 4.26 9.71
C ASP A 60 -5.02 5.01 8.38
N TYR A 61 -5.82 4.61 7.43
CA TYR A 61 -5.83 5.26 6.13
C TYR A 61 -7.16 5.08 5.43
N PHE A 62 -7.39 5.93 4.43
CA PHE A 62 -8.44 5.70 3.45
C PHE A 62 -7.87 5.88 2.05
N TRP A 63 -8.57 5.30 1.09
CA TRP A 63 -8.27 5.53 -0.31
C TRP A 63 -9.54 5.91 -1.07
N VAL A 64 -9.34 6.61 -2.18
CA VAL A 64 -10.39 6.87 -3.15
C VAL A 64 -9.89 6.43 -4.52
N ALA A 65 -10.73 5.66 -5.22
CA ALA A 65 -10.44 5.27 -6.61
C ALA A 65 -10.84 6.41 -7.53
N THR A 66 -9.86 6.96 -8.26
CA THR A 66 -10.12 8.03 -9.23
C THR A 66 -10.65 7.45 -10.53
N THR A 67 -10.16 6.28 -10.92
CA THR A 67 -10.56 5.59 -12.14
C THR A 67 -11.22 4.27 -11.80
N PRO A 68 -12.14 3.76 -12.65
CA PRO A 68 -12.62 2.39 -12.51
C PRO A 68 -11.53 1.41 -12.96
N GLY A 69 -11.59 0.18 -12.48
CA GLY A 69 -10.64 -0.85 -12.90
C GLY A 69 -10.71 -2.09 -12.05
N LYS A 70 -9.72 -2.97 -12.25
CA LYS A 70 -9.61 -4.24 -11.55
C LYS A 70 -8.20 -4.43 -11.06
N ALA A 71 -8.07 -4.97 -9.85
CA ALA A 71 -6.76 -5.25 -9.27
C ALA A 71 -6.72 -6.63 -8.64
N ARG A 72 -5.51 -7.19 -8.55
CA ARG A 72 -5.22 -8.43 -7.83
C ARG A 72 -4.18 -8.12 -6.76
N SER A 73 -4.37 -8.70 -5.59
CA SER A 73 -3.48 -8.46 -4.45
C SER A 73 -3.14 -9.78 -3.76
N HIS A 74 -1.84 -9.98 -3.52
CA HIS A 74 -1.37 -11.05 -2.63
C HIS A 74 -1.42 -10.52 -1.21
N GLN A 75 -1.99 -11.30 -0.29
CA GLN A 75 -2.14 -10.92 1.11
C GLN A 75 -1.15 -11.69 1.99
N GLN A 76 -0.82 -11.13 3.14
CA GLN A 76 0.15 -11.76 4.05
C GLN A 76 -0.27 -13.14 4.57
N ASP A 77 -1.56 -13.43 4.55
CA ASP A 77 -2.08 -14.74 4.97
C ASP A 77 -2.01 -15.80 3.86
N GLY A 78 -1.46 -15.44 2.71
CA GLY A 78 -1.31 -16.33 1.56
C GLY A 78 -2.45 -16.27 0.56
N THR A 79 -3.54 -15.55 0.86
CA THR A 79 -4.66 -15.43 -0.07
C THR A 79 -4.33 -14.46 -1.21
N VAL A 80 -5.01 -14.65 -2.33
CA VAL A 80 -4.96 -13.74 -3.48
C VAL A 80 -6.38 -13.23 -3.68
N VAL A 81 -6.52 -11.90 -3.66
CA VAL A 81 -7.82 -11.24 -3.74
C VAL A 81 -7.91 -10.45 -5.04
N GLU A 82 -9.01 -10.61 -5.76
CA GLU A 82 -9.33 -9.77 -6.92
C GLU A 82 -10.49 -8.87 -6.59
N ALA A 83 -10.42 -7.62 -7.01
CA ALA A 83 -11.46 -6.63 -6.74
C ALA A 83 -11.66 -5.73 -7.95
N ALA A 84 -12.91 -5.31 -8.15
CA ALA A 84 -13.27 -4.30 -9.13
C ALA A 84 -13.61 -3.01 -8.39
N TYR A 85 -13.21 -1.88 -8.98
CA TYR A 85 -13.41 -0.56 -8.39
C TYR A 85 -14.22 0.33 -9.33
N ALA A 86 -15.07 1.16 -8.73
CA ALA A 86 -15.79 2.21 -9.44
C ALA A 86 -15.11 3.56 -9.16
N ALA A 87 -15.16 4.49 -10.10
CA ALA A 87 -14.66 5.84 -9.87
C ALA A 87 -15.40 6.47 -8.69
N GLY A 88 -14.65 7.07 -7.76
CA GLY A 88 -15.19 7.67 -6.53
C GLY A 88 -15.41 6.69 -5.39
N GLN A 89 -15.16 5.42 -5.58
CA GLN A 89 -15.27 4.44 -4.51
C GLN A 89 -14.21 4.71 -3.45
N THR A 90 -14.59 4.59 -2.17
CA THR A 90 -13.68 4.81 -1.04
C THR A 90 -13.74 3.63 -0.09
N SER A 91 -12.67 3.48 0.71
CA SER A 91 -12.65 2.54 1.81
C SER A 91 -11.76 3.09 2.92
N HIS A 92 -12.14 2.81 4.17
CA HIS A 92 -11.40 3.24 5.34
C HIS A 92 -10.89 2.01 6.08
N LEU A 93 -9.62 2.05 6.48
CA LEU A 93 -8.98 0.95 7.20
C LEU A 93 -8.35 1.49 8.47
N THR A 94 -8.50 0.73 9.56
CA THR A 94 -7.94 1.10 10.86
C THR A 94 -7.16 -0.07 11.43
N TYR A 95 -6.15 0.24 12.26
CA TYR A 95 -5.29 -0.77 12.88
C TYR A 95 -5.18 -0.48 14.37
N GLY A 96 -5.32 -1.53 15.17
CA GLY A 96 -5.00 -1.46 16.58
C GLY A 96 -3.50 -1.57 16.84
N PRO A 97 -3.06 -1.41 18.10
CA PRO A 97 -1.64 -1.51 18.43
C PRO A 97 -1.05 -2.85 17.97
N GLY A 98 0.05 -2.79 17.21
CA GLY A 98 0.75 -3.97 16.68
C GLY A 98 0.11 -4.61 15.45
N GLU A 99 -1.06 -4.16 15.04
CA GLU A 99 -1.71 -4.69 13.84
C GLU A 99 -1.11 -4.07 12.58
N PHE A 100 -1.12 -4.82 11.50
CA PHE A 100 -0.54 -4.39 10.23
C PHE A 100 -1.12 -5.20 9.07
N LYS A 101 -0.90 -4.70 7.86
CA LYS A 101 -1.27 -5.39 6.62
C LYS A 101 -0.12 -5.28 5.64
N ILE A 102 0.30 -6.43 5.10
CA ILE A 102 1.29 -6.49 4.02
C ILE A 102 0.58 -7.03 2.79
N HIS A 103 0.62 -6.29 1.71
CA HIS A 103 0.05 -6.72 0.44
C HIS A 103 0.74 -6.01 -0.72
N ASP A 104 0.46 -6.50 -1.92
CA ASP A 104 0.82 -5.84 -3.18
C ASP A 104 -0.45 -5.46 -3.92
N GLN A 105 -0.30 -4.87 -5.09
CA GLN A 105 -1.43 -4.55 -5.96
C GLN A 105 -0.99 -4.60 -7.41
N GLU A 106 -1.72 -5.35 -8.22
CA GLU A 106 -1.47 -5.48 -9.65
C GLU A 106 -2.70 -5.03 -10.44
N ASN A 107 -2.49 -4.20 -11.45
CA ASN A 107 -3.57 -3.82 -12.35
C ASN A 107 -3.82 -4.97 -13.33
N ILE A 108 -4.95 -5.65 -13.18
CA ILE A 108 -5.36 -6.77 -14.05
C ILE A 108 -6.44 -6.37 -15.04
N GLY A 109 -6.77 -5.08 -15.09
CA GLY A 109 -7.71 -4.52 -16.07
C GLY A 109 -7.02 -4.02 -17.32
N ASP A 110 -7.77 -3.31 -18.14
CA ASP A 110 -7.30 -2.79 -19.43
C ASP A 110 -7.21 -1.26 -19.45
N THR A 111 -7.47 -0.60 -18.33
CA THR A 111 -7.36 0.86 -18.19
C THR A 111 -6.40 1.19 -17.03
N GLU A 112 -5.89 2.42 -17.03
CA GLU A 112 -5.00 2.88 -15.95
C GLU A 112 -5.76 2.93 -14.63
N LEU A 113 -5.14 2.39 -13.57
CA LEU A 113 -5.71 2.33 -12.23
C LEU A 113 -5.08 3.44 -11.39
N ILE A 114 -5.90 4.35 -10.87
CA ILE A 114 -5.44 5.50 -10.10
C ILE A 114 -6.20 5.58 -8.78
N PHE A 115 -5.45 5.60 -7.67
CA PHE A 115 -5.98 5.84 -6.33
C PHE A 115 -5.25 7.01 -5.70
N THR A 116 -5.95 7.73 -4.81
CA THR A 116 -5.32 8.58 -3.82
C THR A 116 -5.48 7.89 -2.47
N THR A 117 -4.37 7.73 -1.75
CA THR A 117 -4.34 7.11 -0.43
C THR A 117 -3.86 8.13 0.59
N VAL A 118 -4.60 8.28 1.68
CA VAL A 118 -4.26 9.22 2.76
C VAL A 118 -4.05 8.43 4.03
N GLU A 119 -2.81 8.44 4.53
CA GLU A 119 -2.45 7.82 5.82
C GLU A 119 -2.46 8.87 6.92
N PHE A 120 -3.01 8.50 8.08
CA PHE A 120 -3.06 9.38 9.25
C PHE A 120 -1.90 9.07 10.18
N LEU A 121 -1.04 10.07 10.41
CA LEU A 121 0.13 9.91 11.29
C LEU A 121 -0.27 9.78 12.76
N ASP A 122 -1.42 10.31 13.15
CA ASP A 122 -1.99 10.10 14.48
C ASP A 122 -2.82 8.81 14.47
N SER A 123 -2.12 7.70 14.64
CA SER A 123 -2.68 6.34 14.62
C SER A 123 -2.17 5.58 15.83
N ALA A 124 -2.72 4.37 16.06
CA ALA A 124 -2.31 3.53 17.19
C ALA A 124 -0.84 3.10 17.08
N ASN A 125 -0.31 2.99 15.86
CA ASN A 125 1.08 2.60 15.60
C ASN A 125 1.88 3.79 15.10
N PRO A 126 3.18 3.88 15.46
CA PRO A 126 4.04 4.91 14.89
C PRO A 126 4.28 4.62 13.39
N PRO A 127 4.47 5.68 12.58
CA PRO A 127 4.75 5.49 11.17
C PRO A 127 6.10 4.82 10.95
N LEU A 128 6.17 3.97 9.92
CA LEU A 128 7.45 3.44 9.48
C LEU A 128 8.25 4.56 8.82
N PRO A 129 9.58 4.59 9.02
CA PRO A 129 10.40 5.63 8.43
C PRO A 129 10.44 5.51 6.91
N LEU A 130 10.30 6.64 6.22
CA LEU A 130 10.43 6.69 4.76
C LEU A 130 11.90 6.60 4.38
N PRO A 131 12.22 5.93 3.23
CA PRO A 131 13.56 6.00 2.68
C PRO A 131 13.94 7.46 2.36
N ASP A 132 15.22 7.81 2.48
CA ASP A 132 15.69 9.18 2.22
C ASP A 132 15.30 9.64 0.81
N ALA A 133 15.38 8.73 -0.17
CA ALA A 133 15.01 9.06 -1.55
C ALA A 133 13.53 9.40 -1.73
N MET A 134 12.68 9.01 -0.78
CA MET A 134 11.24 9.28 -0.79
C MET A 134 10.87 10.45 0.11
N ALA A 135 11.82 10.97 0.88
CA ALA A 135 11.54 12.07 1.78
C ALA A 135 11.21 13.31 0.95
N VAL A 136 10.03 13.88 1.17
CA VAL A 136 9.63 15.13 0.57
C VAL A 136 9.67 16.21 1.62
N GLU A 137 9.90 17.45 1.20
CA GLU A 137 9.84 18.58 2.11
C GLU A 137 8.44 18.62 2.73
N ARG A 138 8.39 18.72 4.06
CA ARG A 138 7.12 18.83 4.77
C ARG A 138 6.41 20.09 4.33
N GLN A 139 5.20 19.92 3.83
CA GLN A 139 4.39 21.04 3.41
C GLN A 139 3.64 21.57 4.62
N GLY A 140 3.97 22.76 5.01
CA GLY A 140 3.25 23.47 6.05
C GLY A 140 1.83 23.77 5.60
N ALA A 141 0.97 23.91 6.56
CA ALA A 141 -0.41 24.32 6.29
C ALA A 141 -0.44 25.75 5.73
#